data_2b783050d1a24ba0cdabab80d6ab6ccb
#
_entry.id   2b783050d1a24ba0cdabab80d6ab6ccb
#
_cell.length_a   1.000
_cell.length_b   1.000
_cell.length_c   1.000
_cell.angle_alpha   90.00
_cell.angle_beta   90.00
_cell.angle_gamma   90.00
#
_symmetry.space_group_name_H-M   'P 1'
#
loop_
_entity.id
_entity.type
_entity.pdbx_description
1 polymer ?
#
loop_
_entity_poly.entity_id
_entity_poly.type
_entity_poly.pdbx_seq_one_letter_code
_entity_poly.pdbx_strand_id
1 'polypeptide(L)'
;MNLGDHPPDQEAAMPFATVQGIRLVYDLRGRGIPVLWIHGFPLGRWLWDPQVEALGDVAWSIAVDLRGFGGSSAPEGPYTMETYAEDLRGLLDLLGIDRVVLAGLSMGGYVSFAFYAAYPERVRGLILADTRHQADTPEARANRYALIERIRQEGAAAAVEAFLPRLLGATTRREHPDRVERLRRKMMTNPAAGLIGALQAMAERPDRTELLPRIQVPTLVIVGEEDEVTPPEVARQMAEAIPNARLVVLPSAGHLANVEAPEAFNEAVRTFLGQLP
;
A
#
# COMPACT_ATOMS: atom_id res chain seq x y z
N MET A 1 28.38 -44.91 -12.16
CA MET A 1 27.89 -44.04 -11.08
C MET A 1 27.05 -42.99 -11.75
N ASN A 2 25.73 -43.09 -11.65
CA ASN A 2 24.79 -42.17 -12.25
C ASN A 2 24.77 -40.90 -11.45
N LEU A 3 25.10 -39.77 -12.11
CA LEU A 3 24.83 -38.45 -11.60
C LEU A 3 23.35 -38.19 -11.81
N GLY A 4 22.61 -38.09 -10.70
CA GLY A 4 21.16 -37.89 -10.70
C GLY A 4 20.80 -36.56 -11.30
N ASP A 5 19.87 -36.60 -12.25
CA ASP A 5 19.13 -35.44 -12.75
C ASP A 5 18.31 -34.84 -11.59
N HIS A 6 18.71 -33.67 -11.13
CA HIS A 6 17.81 -32.83 -10.36
C HIS A 6 16.77 -32.24 -11.32
N PRO A 7 15.46 -32.39 -11.03
CA PRO A 7 14.46 -31.69 -11.83
C PRO A 7 14.69 -30.17 -11.72
N PRO A 8 14.43 -29.42 -12.81
CA PRO A 8 14.55 -27.97 -12.78
C PRO A 8 13.66 -27.39 -11.68
N ASP A 9 14.20 -26.40 -10.96
CA ASP A 9 13.48 -25.65 -9.95
C ASP A 9 12.07 -25.31 -10.46
N GLN A 10 11.06 -25.96 -9.87
CA GLN A 10 9.69 -25.51 -10.05
C GLN A 10 9.63 -24.12 -9.43
N GLU A 11 9.50 -23.08 -10.25
CA GLU A 11 9.08 -21.76 -9.78
C GLU A 11 7.86 -21.99 -8.89
N ALA A 12 8.03 -21.85 -7.58
CA ALA A 12 6.95 -22.01 -6.63
C ALA A 12 5.85 -21.06 -7.03
N ALA A 13 4.71 -21.62 -7.47
CA ALA A 13 3.58 -20.81 -7.92
C ALA A 13 3.24 -19.80 -6.82
N MET A 14 3.17 -18.51 -7.16
CA MET A 14 2.85 -17.44 -6.22
C MET A 14 1.52 -17.77 -5.52
N PRO A 15 1.46 -17.73 -4.17
CA PRO A 15 0.24 -18.01 -3.46
C PRO A 15 -0.87 -17.04 -3.86
N PHE A 16 -2.08 -17.56 -4.02
CA PHE A 16 -3.25 -16.75 -4.31
C PHE A 16 -4.48 -17.26 -3.57
N ALA A 17 -5.44 -16.39 -3.34
CA ALA A 17 -6.75 -16.72 -2.84
C ALA A 17 -7.83 -16.26 -3.83
N THR A 18 -8.94 -16.95 -3.88
CA THR A 18 -10.12 -16.50 -4.63
C THR A 18 -11.13 -15.93 -3.64
N VAL A 19 -11.33 -14.61 -3.69
CA VAL A 19 -12.27 -13.87 -2.83
C VAL A 19 -13.33 -13.27 -3.73
N GLN A 20 -14.60 -13.62 -3.53
CA GLN A 20 -15.74 -13.09 -4.32
C GLN A 20 -15.52 -13.18 -5.85
N GLY A 21 -14.91 -14.27 -6.32
CA GLY A 21 -14.59 -14.46 -7.73
C GLY A 21 -13.34 -13.71 -8.22
N ILE A 22 -12.65 -12.97 -7.35
CA ILE A 22 -11.40 -12.26 -7.64
C ILE A 22 -10.22 -13.08 -7.15
N ARG A 23 -9.27 -13.33 -8.02
CA ARG A 23 -7.97 -13.89 -7.63
C ARG A 23 -7.13 -12.77 -7.03
N LEU A 24 -6.72 -12.92 -5.77
CA LEU A 24 -5.77 -12.05 -5.08
C LEU A 24 -4.44 -12.80 -4.91
N VAL A 25 -3.37 -12.23 -5.43
CA VAL A 25 -2.01 -12.75 -5.25
C VAL A 25 -1.39 -12.07 -4.04
N TYR A 26 -0.72 -12.86 -3.19
CA TYR A 26 -0.08 -12.35 -1.99
C TYR A 26 1.18 -13.15 -1.66
N ASP A 27 2.03 -12.57 -0.83
CA ASP A 27 3.17 -13.26 -0.21
C ASP A 27 2.90 -13.41 1.28
N LEU A 28 3.28 -14.58 1.83
CA LEU A 28 3.27 -14.88 3.26
C LEU A 28 4.68 -15.11 3.73
N ARG A 29 5.15 -14.32 4.69
CA ARG A 29 6.50 -14.47 5.24
C ARG A 29 6.57 -14.10 6.72
N GLY A 30 7.54 -14.69 7.40
CA GLY A 30 7.84 -14.38 8.79
C GLY A 30 6.89 -15.04 9.79
N ARG A 31 6.92 -14.55 11.00
CA ARG A 31 6.15 -15.04 12.16
C ARG A 31 5.92 -13.91 13.15
N GLY A 32 4.94 -14.04 14.01
CA GLY A 32 4.62 -13.03 15.02
C GLY A 32 3.29 -12.35 14.77
N ILE A 33 3.25 -11.03 14.87
CA ILE A 33 2.02 -10.26 14.72
C ILE A 33 1.58 -10.26 13.24
N PRO A 34 0.32 -10.63 12.92
CA PRO A 34 -0.17 -10.51 11.54
C PRO A 34 -0.17 -9.04 11.08
N VAL A 35 0.51 -8.75 9.96
CA VAL A 35 0.57 -7.44 9.33
C VAL A 35 0.15 -7.58 7.86
N LEU A 36 -0.91 -6.86 7.47
CA LEU A 36 -1.37 -6.78 6.08
C LEU A 36 -0.78 -5.52 5.44
N TRP A 37 0.11 -5.73 4.47
CA TRP A 37 0.80 -4.68 3.75
C TRP A 37 0.04 -4.30 2.48
N ILE A 38 -0.46 -3.05 2.42
CA ILE A 38 -1.36 -2.55 1.38
C ILE A 38 -0.62 -1.46 0.60
N HIS A 39 -0.31 -1.76 -0.66
CA HIS A 39 0.47 -0.86 -1.52
C HIS A 39 -0.32 0.36 -1.99
N GLY A 40 0.41 1.38 -2.46
CA GLY A 40 -0.12 2.58 -3.11
C GLY A 40 -0.32 2.42 -4.62
N PHE A 41 -0.91 3.43 -5.24
CA PHE A 41 -1.07 3.56 -6.70
C PHE A 41 0.20 4.14 -7.34
N PRO A 42 0.62 3.70 -8.49
CA PRO A 42 0.29 2.50 -9.27
C PRO A 42 1.33 1.38 -9.05
N LEU A 43 1.41 0.86 -7.84
CA LEU A 43 2.44 -0.04 -7.36
C LEU A 43 1.93 -1.49 -7.26
N GLY A 44 2.53 -2.32 -6.43
CA GLY A 44 2.16 -3.70 -6.16
C GLY A 44 2.78 -4.17 -4.85
N ARG A 45 2.53 -5.44 -4.45
CA ARG A 45 3.00 -6.02 -3.18
C ARG A 45 4.52 -5.96 -2.99
N TRP A 46 5.28 -5.99 -4.09
CA TRP A 46 6.75 -5.86 -4.11
C TRP A 46 7.27 -4.57 -3.46
N LEU A 47 6.41 -3.56 -3.30
CA LEU A 47 6.74 -2.33 -2.58
C LEU A 47 7.23 -2.62 -1.16
N TRP A 48 6.70 -3.68 -0.57
CA TRP A 48 6.93 -4.05 0.82
C TRP A 48 8.06 -5.07 1.03
N ASP A 49 8.77 -5.49 -0.04
CA ASP A 49 9.86 -6.45 0.05
C ASP A 49 10.88 -6.10 1.16
N PRO A 50 11.35 -4.83 1.32
CA PRO A 50 12.30 -4.49 2.38
C PRO A 50 11.73 -4.66 3.80
N GLN A 51 10.42 -4.45 3.99
CA GLN A 51 9.76 -4.60 5.28
C GLN A 51 9.50 -6.06 5.61
N VAL A 52 9.01 -6.79 4.63
CA VAL A 52 8.72 -8.22 4.75
C VAL A 52 10.00 -9.02 5.08
N GLU A 53 11.12 -8.65 4.48
CA GLU A 53 12.41 -9.28 4.74
C GLU A 53 12.95 -8.91 6.13
N ALA A 54 12.99 -7.63 6.47
CA ALA A 54 13.63 -7.15 7.69
C ALA A 54 12.82 -7.42 8.97
N LEU A 55 11.49 -7.59 8.88
CA LEU A 55 10.60 -7.74 10.03
C LEU A 55 10.12 -9.19 10.23
N GLY A 56 10.67 -10.16 9.49
CA GLY A 56 10.21 -11.56 9.51
C GLY A 56 10.32 -12.29 10.84
N ASP A 57 11.05 -11.74 11.81
CA ASP A 57 11.18 -12.26 13.18
C ASP A 57 10.05 -11.78 14.11
N VAL A 58 9.40 -10.65 13.82
CA VAL A 58 8.36 -10.00 14.66
C VAL A 58 7.00 -9.90 13.97
N ALA A 59 6.96 -9.94 12.64
CA ALA A 59 5.76 -9.82 11.84
C ALA A 59 5.49 -11.09 11.02
N TRP A 60 4.25 -11.58 11.09
CA TRP A 60 3.71 -12.48 10.07
C TRP A 60 3.11 -11.60 8.97
N SER A 61 3.91 -11.38 7.93
CA SER A 61 3.63 -10.44 6.84
C SER A 61 2.75 -11.05 5.77
N ILE A 62 1.67 -10.36 5.41
CA ILE A 62 0.79 -10.63 4.27
C ILE A 62 0.93 -9.43 3.32
N ALA A 63 1.74 -9.54 2.27
CA ALA A 63 1.86 -8.50 1.25
C ALA A 63 0.97 -8.88 0.07
N VAL A 64 -0.01 -8.04 -0.28
CA VAL A 64 -1.02 -8.34 -1.28
C VAL A 64 -0.91 -7.44 -2.50
N ASP A 65 -1.09 -8.01 -3.71
CA ASP A 65 -1.47 -7.23 -4.88
C ASP A 65 -2.97 -6.98 -4.80
N LEU A 66 -3.38 -5.73 -4.67
CA LEU A 66 -4.79 -5.35 -4.71
C LEU A 66 -5.44 -5.73 -6.05
N ARG A 67 -6.78 -5.90 -6.08
CA ARG A 67 -7.47 -6.06 -7.37
C ARG A 67 -7.03 -4.98 -8.36
N GLY A 68 -6.78 -5.37 -9.59
CA GLY A 68 -6.31 -4.47 -10.62
C GLY A 68 -4.80 -4.29 -10.69
N PHE A 69 -4.01 -4.94 -9.81
CA PHE A 69 -2.56 -4.77 -9.75
C PHE A 69 -1.80 -6.09 -9.75
N GLY A 70 -0.57 -6.03 -10.24
CA GLY A 70 0.36 -7.14 -10.21
C GLY A 70 -0.20 -8.45 -10.77
N GLY A 71 -0.18 -9.52 -9.98
CA GLY A 71 -0.71 -10.82 -10.35
C GLY A 71 -2.18 -11.05 -10.02
N SER A 72 -2.84 -10.09 -9.38
CA SER A 72 -4.26 -10.18 -9.01
C SER A 72 -5.19 -9.92 -10.21
N SER A 73 -6.43 -10.39 -10.13
CA SER A 73 -7.44 -10.13 -11.16
C SER A 73 -7.68 -8.63 -11.35
N ALA A 74 -7.82 -8.21 -12.60
CA ALA A 74 -8.12 -6.84 -13.00
C ALA A 74 -9.45 -6.77 -13.76
N PRO A 75 -10.60 -7.02 -13.11
CA PRO A 75 -11.89 -6.88 -13.77
C PRO A 75 -12.13 -5.42 -14.15
N GLU A 76 -12.98 -5.18 -15.14
CA GLU A 76 -13.42 -3.82 -15.41
C GLU A 76 -14.19 -3.26 -14.20
N GLY A 77 -13.94 -1.98 -13.87
CA GLY A 77 -14.53 -1.29 -12.72
C GLY A 77 -15.98 -0.84 -12.94
N PRO A 78 -16.53 0.00 -12.06
CA PRO A 78 -15.80 0.83 -11.09
C PRO A 78 -15.35 0.07 -9.84
N TYR A 79 -14.22 0.49 -9.23
CA TYR A 79 -13.83 0.07 -7.90
C TYR A 79 -14.14 1.18 -6.88
N THR A 80 -14.21 0.82 -5.60
CA THR A 80 -14.29 1.76 -4.48
C THR A 80 -13.27 1.37 -3.41
N MET A 81 -13.01 2.24 -2.44
CA MET A 81 -12.14 1.88 -1.31
C MET A 81 -12.78 0.78 -0.46
N GLU A 82 -14.11 0.76 -0.39
CA GLU A 82 -14.91 -0.27 0.26
C GLU A 82 -14.77 -1.63 -0.46
N THR A 83 -14.74 -1.64 -1.80
CA THR A 83 -14.50 -2.86 -2.58
C THR A 83 -13.13 -3.48 -2.24
N TYR A 84 -12.09 -2.65 -2.13
CA TYR A 84 -10.77 -3.12 -1.69
C TYR A 84 -10.80 -3.66 -0.25
N ALA A 85 -11.49 -2.96 0.66
CA ALA A 85 -11.63 -3.41 2.04
C ALA A 85 -12.35 -4.77 2.15
N GLU A 86 -13.39 -4.98 1.37
CA GLU A 86 -14.11 -6.26 1.27
C GLU A 86 -13.21 -7.40 0.77
N ASP A 87 -12.40 -7.14 -0.28
CA ASP A 87 -11.43 -8.11 -0.78
C ASP A 87 -10.45 -8.52 0.31
N LEU A 88 -9.90 -7.54 1.03
CA LEU A 88 -8.93 -7.79 2.09
C LEU A 88 -9.57 -8.53 3.28
N ARG A 89 -10.80 -8.19 3.65
CA ARG A 89 -11.55 -8.94 4.67
C ARG A 89 -11.70 -10.42 4.27
N GLY A 90 -12.13 -10.66 3.02
CA GLY A 90 -12.28 -12.02 2.52
C GLY A 90 -10.96 -12.78 2.47
N LEU A 91 -9.84 -12.12 2.15
CA LEU A 91 -8.51 -12.72 2.21
C LEU A 91 -8.14 -13.12 3.64
N LEU A 92 -8.35 -12.23 4.62
CA LEU A 92 -8.08 -12.51 6.04
C LEU A 92 -8.94 -13.67 6.56
N ASP A 93 -10.21 -13.74 6.17
CA ASP A 93 -11.11 -14.85 6.54
C ASP A 93 -10.61 -16.20 6.01
N LEU A 94 -10.16 -16.25 4.74
CA LEU A 94 -9.57 -17.45 4.14
C LEU A 94 -8.26 -17.87 4.81
N LEU A 95 -7.48 -16.92 5.32
CA LEU A 95 -6.23 -17.18 6.04
C LEU A 95 -6.46 -17.50 7.53
N GLY A 96 -7.70 -17.42 8.04
CA GLY A 96 -8.03 -17.65 9.45
C GLY A 96 -7.48 -16.57 10.38
N ILE A 97 -7.33 -15.33 9.90
CA ILE A 97 -6.79 -14.21 10.66
C ILE A 97 -7.92 -13.34 11.19
N ASP A 98 -8.16 -13.38 12.49
CA ASP A 98 -9.22 -12.61 13.13
C ASP A 98 -8.88 -11.12 13.25
N ARG A 99 -7.67 -10.80 13.67
CA ARG A 99 -7.21 -9.41 13.86
C ARG A 99 -5.84 -9.19 13.24
N VAL A 100 -5.64 -8.05 12.61
CA VAL A 100 -4.45 -7.72 11.84
C VAL A 100 -4.00 -6.27 12.08
N VAL A 101 -2.72 -6.00 11.94
CA VAL A 101 -2.22 -4.64 11.76
C VAL A 101 -2.33 -4.30 10.28
N LEU A 102 -3.02 -3.21 9.93
CA LEU A 102 -3.07 -2.71 8.56
C LEU A 102 -1.92 -1.73 8.34
N ALA A 103 -1.09 -2.01 7.37
CA ALA A 103 0.02 -1.14 6.95
C ALA A 103 -0.25 -0.65 5.52
N GLY A 104 -0.76 0.57 5.40
CA GLY A 104 -1.16 1.15 4.12
C GLY A 104 -0.30 2.33 3.71
N LEU A 105 0.26 2.28 2.49
CA LEU A 105 0.97 3.42 1.89
C LEU A 105 0.08 4.12 0.86
N SER A 106 -0.05 5.45 0.96
CA SER A 106 -0.77 6.29 0.00
C SER A 106 -2.21 5.80 -0.22
N MET A 107 -2.57 5.31 -1.41
CA MET A 107 -3.87 4.65 -1.67
C MET A 107 -4.14 3.50 -0.68
N GLY A 108 -3.10 2.75 -0.28
CA GLY A 108 -3.23 1.72 0.75
C GLY A 108 -3.73 2.25 2.09
N GLY A 109 -3.40 3.50 2.44
CA GLY A 109 -3.95 4.20 3.59
C GLY A 109 -5.44 4.51 3.42
N TYR A 110 -5.89 4.89 2.22
CA TYR A 110 -7.33 5.08 1.93
C TYR A 110 -8.12 3.79 2.11
N VAL A 111 -7.55 2.68 1.64
CA VAL A 111 -8.11 1.34 1.84
C VAL A 111 -8.12 0.98 3.33
N SER A 112 -7.07 1.30 4.08
CA SER A 112 -7.01 1.06 5.53
C SER A 112 -8.09 1.83 6.29
N PHE A 113 -8.38 3.07 5.91
CA PHE A 113 -9.48 3.84 6.50
C PHE A 113 -10.85 3.24 6.16
N ALA A 114 -11.06 2.77 4.91
CA ALA A 114 -12.30 2.11 4.52
C ALA A 114 -12.48 0.79 5.29
N PHE A 115 -11.42 0.01 5.43
CA PHE A 115 -11.42 -1.23 6.21
C PHE A 115 -11.73 -0.97 7.68
N TYR A 116 -11.04 0.00 8.30
CA TYR A 116 -11.28 0.34 9.71
C TYR A 116 -12.71 0.84 9.95
N ALA A 117 -13.25 1.64 9.04
CA ALA A 117 -14.63 2.14 9.15
C ALA A 117 -15.66 1.02 9.09
N ALA A 118 -15.40 -0.05 8.31
CA ALA A 118 -16.33 -1.17 8.13
C ALA A 118 -16.14 -2.29 9.17
N TYR A 119 -14.87 -2.53 9.60
CA TYR A 119 -14.48 -3.69 10.42
C TYR A 119 -13.48 -3.30 11.52
N PRO A 120 -13.80 -2.33 12.41
CA PRO A 120 -12.86 -1.85 13.43
C PRO A 120 -12.39 -2.96 14.39
N GLU A 121 -13.26 -3.96 14.67
CA GLU A 121 -12.94 -5.10 15.54
C GLU A 121 -11.86 -6.03 14.95
N ARG A 122 -11.68 -6.02 13.62
CA ARG A 122 -10.68 -6.82 12.91
C ARG A 122 -9.30 -6.16 12.91
N VAL A 123 -9.18 -4.91 13.38
CA VAL A 123 -7.95 -4.14 13.36
C VAL A 123 -7.28 -4.13 14.72
N ARG A 124 -6.01 -4.54 14.77
CA ARG A 124 -5.17 -4.52 15.97
C ARG A 124 -4.38 -3.22 16.10
N GLY A 125 -4.02 -2.61 14.98
CA GLY A 125 -3.28 -1.37 14.89
C GLY A 125 -3.22 -0.86 13.46
N LEU A 126 -2.85 0.40 13.26
CA LEU A 126 -2.70 1.03 11.97
C LEU A 126 -1.27 1.54 11.76
N ILE A 127 -0.72 1.31 10.57
CA ILE A 127 0.49 1.97 10.05
C ILE A 127 0.06 2.72 8.79
N LEU A 128 0.04 4.05 8.89
CA LEU A 128 -0.40 4.97 7.85
C LEU A 128 0.83 5.67 7.28
N ALA A 129 1.31 5.19 6.13
CA ALA A 129 2.54 5.66 5.50
C ALA A 129 2.22 6.56 4.30
N ASP A 130 2.81 7.75 4.27
CA ASP A 130 2.75 8.67 3.11
C ASP A 130 1.33 8.76 2.54
N THR A 131 0.34 9.07 3.38
CA THR A 131 -1.08 9.03 3.04
C THR A 131 -1.84 10.23 3.60
N ARG A 132 -3.13 10.33 3.29
CA ARG A 132 -4.04 11.39 3.77
C ARG A 132 -5.43 10.84 4.07
N HIS A 133 -6.18 11.58 4.86
CA HIS A 133 -7.55 11.23 5.24
C HIS A 133 -8.62 11.98 4.42
N GLN A 134 -8.26 13.09 3.78
CA GLN A 134 -9.21 13.94 3.05
C GLN A 134 -9.64 13.31 1.71
N ALA A 135 -10.85 13.64 1.28
CA ALA A 135 -11.30 13.43 -0.09
C ALA A 135 -10.44 14.25 -1.08
N ASP A 136 -10.55 13.93 -2.37
CA ASP A 136 -9.97 14.77 -3.41
C ASP A 136 -10.71 16.11 -3.50
N THR A 137 -9.96 17.17 -3.76
CA THR A 137 -10.55 18.44 -4.20
C THR A 137 -11.20 18.27 -5.58
N PRO A 138 -12.15 19.15 -5.97
CA PRO A 138 -12.75 19.11 -7.31
C PRO A 138 -11.70 19.07 -8.45
N GLU A 139 -10.60 19.81 -8.29
CA GLU A 139 -9.50 19.85 -9.24
C GLU A 139 -8.74 18.51 -9.27
N ALA A 140 -8.37 17.97 -8.09
CA ALA A 140 -7.67 16.69 -8.00
C ALA A 140 -8.52 15.56 -8.61
N ARG A 141 -9.84 15.57 -8.34
CA ARG A 141 -10.80 14.63 -8.92
C ARG A 141 -10.85 14.75 -10.45
N ALA A 142 -10.94 15.97 -10.99
CA ALA A 142 -10.93 16.21 -12.43
C ALA A 142 -9.64 15.70 -13.08
N ASN A 143 -8.48 15.93 -12.44
CA ASN A 143 -7.18 15.45 -12.92
C ASN A 143 -7.13 13.91 -12.95
N ARG A 144 -7.77 13.19 -11.99
CA ARG A 144 -7.86 11.72 -12.07
C ARG A 144 -8.68 11.26 -13.27
N TYR A 145 -9.80 11.89 -13.55
CA TYR A 145 -10.61 11.54 -14.73
C TYR A 145 -9.87 11.86 -16.04
N ALA A 146 -9.17 12.98 -16.13
CA ALA A 146 -8.32 13.28 -17.27
C ALA A 146 -7.21 12.21 -17.48
N LEU A 147 -6.60 11.75 -16.39
CA LEU A 147 -5.62 10.66 -16.46
C LEU A 147 -6.25 9.32 -16.88
N ILE A 148 -7.48 9.02 -16.46
CA ILE A 148 -8.21 7.84 -16.91
C ILE A 148 -8.35 7.85 -18.44
N GLU A 149 -8.71 8.99 -19.04
CA GLU A 149 -8.82 9.10 -20.50
C GLU A 149 -7.45 8.87 -21.18
N ARG A 150 -6.37 9.39 -20.60
CA ARG A 150 -5.02 9.11 -21.10
C ARG A 150 -4.66 7.64 -21.00
N ILE A 151 -4.98 6.96 -19.88
CA ILE A 151 -4.69 5.52 -19.72
C ILE A 151 -5.47 4.67 -20.72
N ARG A 152 -6.69 5.06 -21.10
CA ARG A 152 -7.45 4.37 -22.17
C ARG A 152 -6.73 4.40 -23.52
N GLN A 153 -5.98 5.45 -23.79
CA GLN A 153 -5.25 5.65 -25.03
C GLN A 153 -3.82 5.13 -25.00
N GLU A 154 -3.12 5.36 -23.89
CA GLU A 154 -1.67 5.19 -23.76
C GLU A 154 -1.30 3.99 -22.84
N GLY A 155 -2.29 3.37 -22.18
CA GLY A 155 -2.05 2.29 -21.20
C GLY A 155 -1.33 2.77 -19.94
N ALA A 156 -0.54 1.86 -19.32
CA ALA A 156 0.17 2.12 -18.09
C ALA A 156 1.21 3.27 -18.20
N ALA A 157 1.68 3.57 -19.42
CA ALA A 157 2.66 4.64 -19.65
C ALA A 157 2.14 6.00 -19.13
N ALA A 158 0.85 6.31 -19.37
CA ALA A 158 0.24 7.55 -18.88
C ALA A 158 0.30 7.66 -17.35
N ALA A 159 0.05 6.55 -16.63
CA ALA A 159 0.13 6.53 -15.16
C ALA A 159 1.58 6.70 -14.68
N VAL A 160 2.52 6.04 -15.35
CA VAL A 160 3.95 6.16 -15.03
C VAL A 160 4.43 7.60 -15.19
N GLU A 161 4.13 8.24 -16.31
CA GLU A 161 4.51 9.63 -16.57
C GLU A 161 3.92 10.60 -15.54
N ALA A 162 2.65 10.38 -15.14
CA ALA A 162 1.97 11.25 -14.20
C ALA A 162 2.51 11.14 -12.76
N PHE A 163 2.91 9.95 -12.33
CA PHE A 163 3.22 9.68 -10.92
C PHE A 163 4.72 9.56 -10.64
N LEU A 164 5.48 8.86 -11.48
CA LEU A 164 6.90 8.57 -11.23
C LEU A 164 7.75 9.79 -10.82
N PRO A 165 7.58 10.98 -11.42
CA PRO A 165 8.39 12.15 -11.06
C PRO A 165 8.24 12.61 -9.61
N ARG A 166 7.13 12.26 -8.94
CA ARG A 166 6.79 12.71 -7.58
C ARG A 166 6.81 11.62 -6.53
N LEU A 167 6.99 10.34 -6.93
CA LEU A 167 6.97 9.20 -5.99
C LEU A 167 8.22 9.11 -5.14
N LEU A 168 9.36 9.61 -5.64
CA LEU A 168 10.62 9.59 -4.92
C LEU A 168 11.05 11.01 -4.55
N GLY A 169 11.64 11.18 -3.40
CA GLY A 169 12.20 12.44 -2.94
C GLY A 169 13.31 12.97 -3.84
N ALA A 170 13.57 14.27 -3.79
CA ALA A 170 14.59 14.93 -4.59
C ALA A 170 15.99 14.32 -4.33
N THR A 171 16.26 13.99 -3.06
CA THR A 171 17.51 13.32 -2.66
C THR A 171 17.66 11.97 -3.33
N THR A 172 16.64 11.10 -3.25
CA THR A 172 16.69 9.77 -3.89
C THR A 172 16.82 9.86 -5.41
N ARG A 173 16.08 10.76 -6.06
CA ARG A 173 16.18 10.96 -7.53
C ARG A 173 17.57 11.35 -7.96
N ARG A 174 18.28 12.18 -7.17
CA ARG A 174 19.64 12.63 -7.44
C ARG A 174 20.69 11.55 -7.23
N GLU A 175 20.56 10.81 -6.11
CA GLU A 175 21.60 9.91 -5.64
C GLU A 175 21.41 8.46 -6.13
N HIS A 176 20.18 8.06 -6.44
CA HIS A 176 19.80 6.70 -6.82
C HIS A 176 18.93 6.65 -8.10
N PRO A 177 19.43 7.13 -9.26
CA PRO A 177 18.67 7.12 -10.51
C PRO A 177 18.26 5.71 -10.96
N ASP A 178 19.00 4.68 -10.54
CA ASP A 178 18.67 3.27 -10.78
C ASP A 178 17.34 2.86 -10.11
N ARG A 179 17.03 3.43 -8.95
CA ARG A 179 15.74 3.21 -8.25
C ARG A 179 14.56 3.74 -9.06
N VAL A 180 14.72 4.91 -9.68
CA VAL A 180 13.70 5.51 -10.57
C VAL A 180 13.39 4.58 -11.72
N GLU A 181 14.42 4.04 -12.40
CA GLU A 181 14.23 3.17 -13.55
C GLU A 181 13.65 1.80 -13.16
N ARG A 182 14.04 1.25 -12.03
CA ARG A 182 13.45 0.02 -11.48
C ARG A 182 11.96 0.22 -11.16
N LEU A 183 11.60 1.35 -10.54
CA LEU A 183 10.23 1.71 -10.23
C LEU A 183 9.39 1.85 -11.50
N ARG A 184 9.91 2.57 -12.51
CA ARG A 184 9.29 2.69 -13.84
C ARG A 184 8.92 1.34 -14.41
N ARG A 185 9.87 0.41 -14.48
CA ARG A 185 9.64 -0.93 -15.04
C ARG A 185 8.55 -1.69 -14.30
N LYS A 186 8.56 -1.64 -12.98
CA LYS A 186 7.53 -2.31 -12.16
C LYS A 186 6.15 -1.69 -12.33
N MET A 187 6.04 -0.37 -12.41
CA MET A 187 4.76 0.33 -12.63
C MET A 187 4.15 0.01 -14.01
N MET A 188 4.99 -0.16 -15.04
CA MET A 188 4.56 -0.48 -16.41
C MET A 188 3.87 -1.84 -16.54
N THR A 189 4.01 -2.74 -15.58
CA THR A 189 3.39 -4.08 -15.64
C THR A 189 1.92 -4.09 -15.22
N ASN A 190 1.40 -3.00 -14.66
CA ASN A 190 0.03 -2.95 -14.19
C ASN A 190 -0.99 -2.85 -15.36
N PRO A 191 -2.08 -3.63 -15.33
CA PRO A 191 -3.09 -3.60 -16.38
C PRO A 191 -3.89 -2.29 -16.37
N ALA A 192 -4.20 -1.75 -17.56
CA ALA A 192 -4.93 -0.50 -17.71
C ALA A 192 -6.30 -0.51 -17.00
N ALA A 193 -7.05 -1.62 -17.06
CA ALA A 193 -8.33 -1.76 -16.37
C ALA A 193 -8.21 -1.55 -14.86
N GLY A 194 -7.17 -2.12 -14.24
CA GLY A 194 -6.88 -1.94 -12.81
C GLY A 194 -6.52 -0.51 -12.46
N LEU A 195 -5.66 0.13 -13.26
CA LEU A 195 -5.27 1.53 -13.07
C LEU A 195 -6.49 2.46 -13.16
N ILE A 196 -7.37 2.24 -14.13
CA ILE A 196 -8.60 3.01 -14.31
C ILE A 196 -9.53 2.83 -13.10
N GLY A 197 -9.80 1.57 -12.70
CA GLY A 197 -10.65 1.28 -11.55
C GLY A 197 -10.12 1.90 -10.24
N ALA A 198 -8.81 1.85 -10.01
CA ALA A 198 -8.18 2.46 -8.85
C ALA A 198 -8.26 4.00 -8.85
N LEU A 199 -8.07 4.65 -10.01
CA LEU A 199 -8.24 6.09 -10.14
C LEU A 199 -9.68 6.53 -9.87
N GLN A 200 -10.68 5.76 -10.34
CA GLN A 200 -12.09 5.98 -10.01
C GLN A 200 -12.32 5.86 -8.49
N ALA A 201 -11.83 4.78 -7.87
CA ALA A 201 -11.94 4.58 -6.43
C ALA A 201 -11.32 5.74 -5.63
N MET A 202 -10.17 6.25 -6.06
CA MET A 202 -9.53 7.39 -5.41
C MET A 202 -10.30 8.70 -5.62
N ALA A 203 -10.85 8.93 -6.83
CA ALA A 203 -11.62 10.13 -7.16
C ALA A 203 -12.91 10.25 -6.34
N GLU A 204 -13.54 9.12 -6.07
CA GLU A 204 -14.84 9.04 -5.37
C GLU A 204 -14.74 8.73 -3.87
N ARG A 205 -13.50 8.59 -3.33
CA ARG A 205 -13.35 8.26 -1.92
C ARG A 205 -13.94 9.35 -1.03
N PRO A 206 -14.66 8.97 0.04
CA PRO A 206 -15.18 9.93 1.00
C PRO A 206 -14.06 10.55 1.83
N ASP A 207 -14.32 11.75 2.35
CA ASP A 207 -13.52 12.37 3.41
C ASP A 207 -13.62 11.56 4.70
N ARG A 208 -12.48 11.31 5.36
CA ARG A 208 -12.39 10.51 6.58
C ARG A 208 -11.97 11.33 7.81
N THR A 209 -12.05 12.66 7.73
CA THR A 209 -11.70 13.56 8.85
C THR A 209 -12.47 13.20 10.12
N GLU A 210 -13.77 12.93 10.01
CA GLU A 210 -14.60 12.56 11.17
C GLU A 210 -14.32 11.14 11.72
N LEU A 211 -13.61 10.30 10.98
CA LEU A 211 -13.19 8.99 11.44
C LEU A 211 -12.00 9.06 12.38
N LEU A 212 -11.08 10.02 12.17
CA LEU A 212 -9.80 10.09 12.88
C LEU A 212 -9.95 10.07 14.41
N PRO A 213 -10.80 10.91 15.04
CA PRO A 213 -10.97 10.90 16.51
C PRO A 213 -11.65 9.61 17.03
N ARG A 214 -12.22 8.80 16.15
CA ARG A 214 -12.86 7.52 16.51
C ARG A 214 -11.94 6.31 16.36
N ILE A 215 -10.71 6.50 15.85
CA ILE A 215 -9.71 5.45 15.77
C ILE A 215 -9.13 5.22 17.17
N GLN A 216 -9.48 4.07 17.78
CA GLN A 216 -9.09 3.73 19.15
C GLN A 216 -7.86 2.81 19.22
N VAL A 217 -7.48 2.19 18.11
CA VAL A 217 -6.31 1.31 18.05
C VAL A 217 -5.00 2.10 18.00
N PRO A 218 -3.89 1.55 18.52
CA PRO A 218 -2.58 2.16 18.34
C PRO A 218 -2.31 2.45 16.85
N THR A 219 -1.81 3.63 16.56
CA THR A 219 -1.57 4.09 15.19
C THR A 219 -0.17 4.67 15.04
N LEU A 220 0.56 4.20 14.03
CA LEU A 220 1.82 4.77 13.60
C LEU A 220 1.61 5.52 12.28
N VAL A 221 1.84 6.83 12.28
CA VAL A 221 1.85 7.67 11.07
C VAL A 221 3.31 7.87 10.67
N ILE A 222 3.66 7.51 9.44
CA ILE A 222 5.02 7.68 8.90
C ILE A 222 4.92 8.52 7.62
N VAL A 223 5.87 9.43 7.44
CA VAL A 223 5.93 10.27 6.23
C VAL A 223 7.37 10.61 5.89
N GLY A 224 7.69 10.64 4.60
CA GLY A 224 8.96 11.18 4.13
C GLY A 224 8.99 12.72 4.23
N GLU A 225 10.13 13.28 4.65
CA GLU A 225 10.31 14.74 4.75
C GLU A 225 10.16 15.44 3.41
N GLU A 226 10.56 14.77 2.31
CA GLU A 226 10.49 15.26 0.93
C GLU A 226 9.23 14.79 0.19
N ASP A 227 8.18 14.32 0.88
CA ASP A 227 6.94 13.89 0.23
C ASP A 227 6.15 15.08 -0.32
N GLU A 228 6.15 15.23 -1.64
CA GLU A 228 5.39 16.26 -2.38
C GLU A 228 3.95 15.82 -2.69
N VAL A 229 3.61 14.54 -2.56
CA VAL A 229 2.26 14.00 -2.86
C VAL A 229 1.34 14.13 -1.64
N THR A 230 1.84 13.72 -0.48
CA THR A 230 1.16 13.84 0.81
C THR A 230 2.11 14.48 1.82
N PRO A 231 2.25 15.82 1.79
CA PRO A 231 3.27 16.52 2.58
C PRO A 231 3.21 16.21 4.08
N PRO A 232 4.34 16.33 4.82
CA PRO A 232 4.42 16.03 6.24
C PRO A 232 3.38 16.74 7.11
N GLU A 233 2.90 17.89 6.68
CA GLU A 233 1.85 18.64 7.38
C GLU A 233 0.54 17.84 7.45
N VAL A 234 0.17 17.12 6.41
CA VAL A 234 -1.02 16.25 6.40
C VAL A 234 -0.86 15.09 7.38
N ALA A 235 0.34 14.53 7.47
CA ALA A 235 0.65 13.48 8.43
C ALA A 235 0.58 13.97 9.87
N ARG A 236 1.04 15.22 10.16
CA ARG A 236 0.90 15.84 11.47
C ARG A 236 -0.56 16.01 11.86
N GLN A 237 -1.39 16.54 10.97
CA GLN A 237 -2.84 16.68 11.20
C GLN A 237 -3.51 15.35 11.52
N MET A 238 -3.16 14.27 10.81
CA MET A 238 -3.68 12.94 11.12
C MET A 238 -3.23 12.46 12.51
N ALA A 239 -1.94 12.60 12.83
CA ALA A 239 -1.40 12.15 14.11
C ALA A 239 -1.97 12.93 15.30
N GLU A 240 -2.26 14.22 15.12
CA GLU A 240 -2.90 15.05 16.16
C GLU A 240 -4.39 14.70 16.36
N ALA A 241 -5.08 14.28 15.29
CA ALA A 241 -6.49 13.97 15.33
C ALA A 241 -6.80 12.53 15.81
N ILE A 242 -5.84 11.61 15.72
CA ILE A 242 -6.00 10.21 16.16
C ILE A 242 -5.49 10.07 17.60
N PRO A 243 -6.33 9.67 18.59
CA PRO A 243 -5.99 9.71 20.02
C PRO A 243 -4.73 8.94 20.42
N ASN A 244 -4.46 7.81 19.77
CA ASN A 244 -3.34 6.92 20.08
C ASN A 244 -2.31 6.86 18.94
N ALA A 245 -2.08 7.99 18.27
CA ALA A 245 -1.14 8.06 17.17
C ALA A 245 0.25 8.54 17.60
N ARG A 246 1.26 8.00 16.92
CA ARG A 246 2.64 8.48 16.93
C ARG A 246 3.03 8.86 15.52
N LEU A 247 3.67 10.01 15.36
CA LEU A 247 4.23 10.46 14.09
C LEU A 247 5.73 10.18 14.01
N VAL A 248 6.17 9.70 12.85
CA VAL A 248 7.59 9.60 12.47
C VAL A 248 7.77 10.28 11.11
N VAL A 249 8.68 11.25 11.05
CA VAL A 249 9.10 11.92 9.80
C VAL A 249 10.48 11.38 9.43
N LEU A 250 10.61 10.84 8.23
CA LEU A 250 11.86 10.23 7.76
C LEU A 250 12.63 11.24 6.91
N PRO A 251 13.85 11.63 7.33
CA PRO A 251 14.64 12.62 6.60
C PRO A 251 15.06 12.09 5.22
N SER A 252 15.19 12.99 4.26
CA SER A 252 15.67 12.71 2.90
C SER A 252 14.88 11.62 2.15
N ALA A 253 13.65 11.35 2.54
CA ALA A 253 12.74 10.41 1.91
C ALA A 253 11.52 11.15 1.34
N GLY A 254 11.04 10.71 0.18
CA GLY A 254 9.83 11.21 -0.47
C GLY A 254 8.61 10.34 -0.17
N HIS A 255 7.73 10.20 -1.17
CA HIS A 255 6.44 9.51 -1.05
C HIS A 255 6.54 7.98 -0.88
N LEU A 256 7.68 7.38 -1.17
CA LEU A 256 7.93 5.96 -0.93
C LEU A 256 8.95 5.79 0.20
N ALA A 257 8.65 6.41 1.35
CA ALA A 257 9.56 6.46 2.49
C ALA A 257 10.04 5.08 2.95
N ASN A 258 9.22 4.03 2.76
CA ASN A 258 9.54 2.66 3.10
C ASN A 258 10.65 2.04 2.23
N VAL A 259 10.85 2.51 0.99
CA VAL A 259 11.93 2.06 0.09
C VAL A 259 13.05 3.07 -0.04
N GLU A 260 12.82 4.32 0.34
CA GLU A 260 13.82 5.38 0.31
C GLU A 260 14.69 5.37 1.57
N ALA A 261 14.08 5.15 2.74
CA ALA A 261 14.75 5.04 4.04
C ALA A 261 14.34 3.74 4.78
N PRO A 262 14.61 2.55 4.18
CA PRO A 262 14.06 1.28 4.67
C PRO A 262 14.48 0.93 6.09
N GLU A 263 15.71 1.23 6.50
CA GLU A 263 16.20 0.91 7.84
C GLU A 263 15.44 1.72 8.90
N ALA A 264 15.28 3.02 8.70
CA ALA A 264 14.57 3.90 9.64
C ALA A 264 13.06 3.59 9.67
N PHE A 265 12.48 3.28 8.50
CA PHE A 265 11.10 2.82 8.41
C PHE A 265 10.88 1.51 9.19
N ASN A 266 11.74 0.52 8.98
CA ASN A 266 11.67 -0.79 9.64
C ASN A 266 11.83 -0.67 11.15
N GLU A 267 12.74 0.19 11.63
CA GLU A 267 12.93 0.44 13.06
C GLU A 267 11.68 1.07 13.71
N ALA A 268 11.06 2.05 13.03
CA ALA A 268 9.81 2.65 13.49
C ALA A 268 8.68 1.61 13.59
N VAL A 269 8.55 0.75 12.58
CA VAL A 269 7.55 -0.33 12.56
C VAL A 269 7.85 -1.38 13.63
N ARG A 270 9.09 -1.82 13.77
CA ARG A 270 9.52 -2.80 14.79
C ARG A 270 9.19 -2.30 16.20
N THR A 271 9.53 -1.05 16.49
CA THR A 271 9.21 -0.39 17.76
C THR A 271 7.70 -0.36 18.00
N PHE A 272 6.93 0.00 16.97
CA PHE A 272 5.47 0.04 17.05
C PHE A 272 4.87 -1.34 17.33
N LEU A 273 5.27 -2.37 16.58
CA LEU A 273 4.77 -3.73 16.78
C LEU A 273 5.10 -4.27 18.17
N GLY A 274 6.28 -3.96 18.72
CA GLY A 274 6.68 -4.37 20.08
C GLY A 274 5.89 -3.69 21.20
N GLN A 275 5.14 -2.63 20.91
CA GLN A 275 4.31 -1.89 21.88
C GLN A 275 2.82 -2.27 21.79
N LEU A 276 2.44 -3.11 20.83
CA LEU A 276 1.05 -3.53 20.68
C LEU A 276 0.65 -4.50 21.81
N PRO A 277 -0.59 -4.31 22.37
CA PRO A 277 -1.13 -5.16 23.43
C PRO A 277 -1.41 -6.59 22.97
#